data_ad62eabcee0c098d96f3c2b8df6d61bb
#
_entry.id   ad62eabcee0c098d96f3c2b8df6d61bb
#
_cell.length_a   1.000
_cell.length_b   1.000
_cell.length_c   1.000
_cell.angle_alpha   90.00
_cell.angle_beta   90.00
_cell.angle_gamma   90.00
#
_symmetry.space_group_name_H-M   'P 1'
#
loop_
_entity.id
_entity.type
_entity.pdbx_description
1 polymer ?
#
loop_
_entity_poly.entity_id
_entity_poly.type
_entity_poly.pdbx_seq_one_letter_code
_entity_poly.pdbx_strand_id
1 'polypeptide(L)'
;MATPLGDKIRAERKRLKLTLDELAIKTDSSKSYIWELENRPVVRPSADKISKIAAVFGVTVEYLLDDDKQTPTTSDVDAAFFRRVGQLDTTKRAQLEKFLKAIDED
;
A
#
# COMPACT_ATOMS: atom_id res chain seq x y z
N MET A 1 14.34 -15.15 10.52
CA MET A 1 14.34 -13.69 10.69
C MET A 1 13.54 -13.02 9.59
N ALA A 2 12.69 -12.10 9.96
CA ALA A 2 11.94 -11.32 8.97
C ALA A 2 12.88 -10.39 8.18
N THR A 3 12.53 -10.10 6.95
CA THR A 3 13.26 -9.13 6.12
C THR A 3 12.75 -7.72 6.43
N PRO A 4 13.48 -6.65 6.03
CA PRO A 4 12.94 -5.29 6.12
C PRO A 4 11.60 -5.14 5.41
N LEU A 5 11.41 -5.77 4.25
CA LEU A 5 10.14 -5.78 3.55
C LEU A 5 9.04 -6.45 4.39
N GLY A 6 9.33 -7.61 4.95
CA GLY A 6 8.37 -8.34 5.79
C GLY A 6 7.96 -7.53 7.01
N ASP A 7 8.91 -6.85 7.65
CA ASP A 7 8.65 -5.98 8.80
C ASP A 7 7.76 -4.80 8.42
N LYS A 8 7.98 -4.19 7.25
CA LYS A 8 7.16 -3.09 6.76
C LYS A 8 5.74 -3.54 6.46
N ILE A 9 5.57 -4.70 5.81
CA ILE A 9 4.26 -5.26 5.51
C ILE A 9 3.49 -5.49 6.80
N ARG A 10 4.14 -6.09 7.79
CA ARG A 10 3.51 -6.35 9.09
C ARG A 10 3.12 -5.06 9.80
N ALA A 11 4.01 -4.06 9.83
CA ALA A 11 3.76 -2.79 10.49
C ALA A 11 2.59 -2.05 9.84
N GLU A 12 2.55 -1.99 8.51
CA GLU A 12 1.47 -1.32 7.78
C GLU A 12 0.15 -2.06 7.94
N ARG A 13 0.19 -3.40 7.92
CA ARG A 13 -1.00 -4.21 8.15
C ARG A 13 -1.60 -3.92 9.51
N LYS A 14 -0.76 -3.89 10.55
CA LYS A 14 -1.20 -3.60 11.92
C LYS A 14 -1.70 -2.16 12.07
N ARG A 15 -1.04 -1.22 11.40
CA ARG A 15 -1.48 0.19 11.40
C ARG A 15 -2.90 0.32 10.88
N LEU A 16 -3.26 -0.45 9.86
CA LEU A 16 -4.61 -0.47 9.28
C LEU A 16 -5.54 -1.42 10.00
N LYS A 17 -5.07 -2.11 11.04
CA LYS A 17 -5.84 -3.06 11.83
C LYS A 17 -6.40 -4.21 11.00
N LEU A 18 -5.62 -4.66 10.02
CA LEU A 18 -5.98 -5.78 9.16
C LEU A 18 -5.44 -7.09 9.73
N THR A 19 -6.24 -8.15 9.62
CA THR A 19 -5.75 -9.51 9.86
C THR A 19 -4.96 -10.00 8.65
N LEU A 20 -4.24 -11.11 8.80
CA LEU A 20 -3.57 -11.77 7.68
C LEU A 20 -4.57 -12.15 6.58
N ASP A 21 -5.73 -12.69 6.98
CA ASP A 21 -6.79 -13.05 6.03
C ASP A 21 -7.32 -11.85 5.26
N GLU A 22 -7.55 -10.75 5.97
CA GLU A 22 -8.08 -9.54 5.35
C GLU A 22 -7.09 -8.95 4.33
N LEU A 23 -5.81 -8.89 4.67
CA LEU A 23 -4.80 -8.44 3.71
C LEU A 23 -4.69 -9.39 2.52
N ALA A 24 -4.77 -10.70 2.77
CA ALA A 24 -4.73 -11.69 1.72
C ALA A 24 -5.87 -11.50 0.71
N ILE A 25 -7.08 -11.31 1.22
CA ILE A 25 -8.25 -11.06 0.35
C ILE A 25 -8.06 -9.81 -0.49
N LYS A 26 -7.61 -8.72 0.14
CA LYS A 26 -7.42 -7.43 -0.54
C LYS A 26 -6.32 -7.46 -1.61
N THR A 27 -5.38 -8.37 -1.49
CA THR A 27 -4.25 -8.49 -2.42
C THR A 27 -4.35 -9.72 -3.33
N ASP A 28 -5.49 -10.39 -3.30
CA ASP A 28 -5.73 -11.60 -4.09
C ASP A 28 -4.66 -12.66 -3.81
N SER A 29 -4.44 -12.92 -2.53
CA SER A 29 -3.42 -13.83 -2.03
C SER A 29 -4.01 -14.78 -1.00
N SER A 30 -3.21 -15.72 -0.52
CA SER A 30 -3.59 -16.61 0.58
C SER A 30 -3.03 -16.07 1.90
N LYS A 31 -3.68 -16.45 3.01
CA LYS A 31 -3.18 -16.13 4.35
C LYS A 31 -1.76 -16.66 4.55
N SER A 32 -1.49 -17.88 4.11
CA SER A 32 -0.16 -18.48 4.21
C SER A 32 0.90 -17.67 3.48
N TYR A 33 0.55 -17.16 2.30
CA TYR A 33 1.48 -16.33 1.50
C TYR A 33 1.83 -15.03 2.24
N ILE A 34 0.83 -14.35 2.80
CA ILE A 34 1.08 -13.11 3.56
C ILE A 34 1.92 -13.42 4.80
N TRP A 35 1.61 -14.49 5.51
CA TRP A 35 2.39 -14.89 6.67
C TRP A 35 3.86 -15.13 6.30
N GLU A 36 4.10 -15.81 5.18
CA GLU A 36 5.46 -16.09 4.71
C GLU A 36 6.20 -14.80 4.34
N LEU A 37 5.53 -13.86 3.68
CA LEU A 37 6.13 -12.55 3.37
C LEU A 37 6.58 -11.82 4.63
N GLU A 38 5.79 -11.91 5.72
CA GLU A 38 6.11 -11.21 6.96
C GLU A 38 7.18 -11.90 7.78
N ASN A 39 7.32 -13.22 7.65
CA ASN A 39 8.11 -14.00 8.61
C ASN A 39 9.29 -14.75 8.00
N ARG A 40 9.31 -15.00 6.70
CA ARG A 40 10.38 -15.78 6.05
C ARG A 40 11.26 -14.91 5.18
N PRO A 41 12.61 -15.05 5.27
CA PRO A 41 13.52 -14.16 4.53
C PRO A 41 13.64 -14.48 3.03
N VAL A 42 13.21 -15.67 2.60
CA VAL A 42 13.41 -16.11 1.21
C VAL A 42 12.24 -15.85 0.29
N VAL A 43 11.10 -15.44 0.83
CA VAL A 43 9.89 -15.20 0.03
C VAL A 43 9.94 -13.79 -0.54
N ARG A 44 9.86 -13.69 -1.87
CA ARG A 44 9.82 -12.39 -2.56
C ARG A 44 8.53 -12.29 -3.34
N PRO A 45 7.76 -11.19 -3.17
CA PRO A 45 6.55 -11.00 -3.94
C PRO A 45 6.87 -10.68 -5.39
N SER A 46 5.98 -11.08 -6.31
CA SER A 46 6.05 -10.63 -7.69
C SER A 46 5.76 -9.14 -7.78
N ALA A 47 6.09 -8.52 -8.92
CA ALA A 47 5.81 -7.10 -9.15
C ALA A 47 4.32 -6.81 -9.01
N ASP A 48 3.46 -7.70 -9.51
CA ASP A 48 2.01 -7.56 -9.39
C ASP A 48 1.56 -7.60 -7.92
N LYS A 49 2.07 -8.55 -7.15
CA LYS A 49 1.69 -8.69 -5.73
C LYS A 49 2.15 -7.49 -4.91
N ILE A 50 3.39 -7.04 -5.09
CA ILE A 50 3.88 -5.91 -4.31
C ILE A 50 3.14 -4.62 -4.67
N SER A 51 2.72 -4.46 -5.92
CA SER A 51 1.90 -3.33 -6.33
C SER A 51 0.54 -3.34 -5.64
N LYS A 52 -0.10 -4.50 -5.54
CA LYS A 52 -1.38 -4.65 -4.82
C LYS A 52 -1.24 -4.36 -3.34
N ILE A 53 -0.17 -4.86 -2.73
CA ILE A 53 0.11 -4.61 -1.30
C ILE A 53 0.32 -3.13 -1.06
N ALA A 54 1.14 -2.47 -1.87
CA ALA A 54 1.40 -1.03 -1.75
C ALA A 54 0.11 -0.22 -1.88
N ALA A 55 -0.75 -0.60 -2.83
CA ALA A 55 -2.04 0.07 -3.03
C ALA A 55 -2.95 -0.03 -1.80
N VAL A 56 -3.00 -1.20 -1.17
CA VAL A 56 -3.80 -1.40 0.06
C VAL A 56 -3.29 -0.51 1.18
N PHE A 57 -1.97 -0.38 1.31
CA PHE A 57 -1.35 0.41 2.38
C PHE A 57 -1.32 1.91 2.10
N GLY A 58 -1.59 2.32 0.85
CA GLY A 58 -1.49 3.73 0.47
C GLY A 58 -0.07 4.25 0.43
N VAL A 59 0.88 3.39 0.09
CA VAL A 59 2.31 3.74 -0.02
C VAL A 59 2.82 3.33 -1.40
N THR A 60 4.06 3.74 -1.72
CA THR A 60 4.68 3.37 -2.99
C THR A 60 5.38 2.01 -2.88
N VAL A 61 5.55 1.35 -4.02
CA VAL A 61 6.38 0.14 -4.11
C VAL A 61 7.81 0.45 -3.69
N GLU A 62 8.29 1.63 -4.09
CA GLU A 62 9.65 2.09 -3.78
C GLU A 62 9.88 2.16 -2.26
N TYR A 63 8.90 2.65 -1.51
CA TYR A 63 8.98 2.66 -0.04
C TYR A 63 9.10 1.24 0.52
N LEU A 64 8.27 0.32 0.03
CA LEU A 64 8.28 -1.06 0.52
C LEU A 64 9.63 -1.75 0.24
N LEU A 65 10.26 -1.43 -0.88
CA LEU A 65 11.53 -2.05 -1.27
C LEU A 65 12.76 -1.34 -0.73
N ASP A 66 12.61 -0.16 -0.12
CA ASP A 66 13.72 0.62 0.42
C ASP A 66 14.04 0.17 1.84
N ASP A 67 15.13 -0.57 2.01
CA ASP A 67 15.52 -1.13 3.30
C ASP A 67 15.92 -0.06 4.33
N ASP A 68 16.26 1.14 3.89
CA ASP A 68 16.71 2.22 4.76
C ASP A 68 15.55 3.04 5.34
N LYS A 69 14.36 3.02 4.70
CA LYS A 69 13.19 3.76 5.18
C LYS A 69 12.37 2.89 6.12
N GLN A 70 12.16 3.36 7.34
CA GLN A 70 11.36 2.65 8.34
C GLN A 70 9.89 3.12 8.35
N THR A 71 9.63 4.34 7.91
CA THR A 71 8.28 4.91 7.83
C THR A 71 8.10 5.61 6.49
N PRO A 72 6.87 5.63 5.93
CA PRO A 72 6.60 6.38 4.70
C PRO A 72 6.81 7.87 4.96
N THR A 73 7.44 8.56 4.02
CA THR A 73 7.51 10.02 4.05
C THR A 73 6.21 10.60 3.47
N THR A 74 6.00 11.90 3.70
CA THR A 74 4.88 12.60 3.06
C THR A 74 4.94 12.44 1.54
N SER A 75 6.14 12.50 0.96
CA SER A 75 6.33 12.31 -0.48
C SER A 75 5.89 10.91 -0.95
N ASP A 76 6.18 9.85 -0.17
CA ASP A 76 5.75 8.49 -0.50
C ASP A 76 4.22 8.37 -0.53
N VAL A 77 3.55 8.96 0.46
CA VAL A 77 2.10 8.95 0.58
C VAL A 77 1.46 9.78 -0.54
N ASP A 78 1.99 10.95 -0.82
CA ASP A 78 1.49 11.83 -1.89
C ASP A 78 1.62 11.18 -3.25
N ALA A 79 2.75 10.53 -3.54
CA ALA A 79 2.96 9.84 -4.80
C ALA A 79 1.94 8.71 -5.00
N ALA A 80 1.66 7.94 -3.93
CA ALA A 80 0.65 6.88 -3.97
C ALA A 80 -0.74 7.45 -4.22
N PHE A 81 -1.07 8.57 -3.56
CA PHE A 81 -2.35 9.25 -3.75
C PHE A 81 -2.52 9.72 -5.20
N PHE A 82 -1.52 10.40 -5.76
CA PHE A 82 -1.57 10.88 -7.14
C PHE A 82 -1.71 9.74 -8.13
N ARG A 83 -1.04 8.62 -7.89
CA ARG A 83 -1.15 7.44 -8.74
C ARG A 83 -2.59 6.90 -8.74
N ARG A 84 -3.24 6.85 -7.57
CA ARG A 84 -4.63 6.40 -7.45
C ARG A 84 -5.58 7.35 -8.15
N VAL A 85 -5.38 8.66 -8.02
CA VAL A 85 -6.18 9.67 -8.72
C VAL A 85 -6.09 9.47 -10.24
N GLY A 86 -4.88 9.19 -10.74
CA GLY A 86 -4.67 8.93 -12.16
C GLY A 86 -5.38 7.69 -12.69
N GLN A 87 -5.75 6.76 -11.80
CA GLN A 87 -6.48 5.53 -12.17
C GLN A 87 -8.00 5.69 -12.11
N LEU A 88 -8.49 6.83 -11.64
CA LEU A 88 -9.93 7.08 -11.57
C LEU A 88 -10.51 7.32 -12.96
N ASP A 89 -11.76 6.86 -13.17
CA ASP A 89 -12.47 7.19 -14.40
C ASP A 89 -12.85 8.69 -14.42
N THR A 90 -13.33 9.16 -15.57
CA THR A 90 -13.65 10.57 -15.77
C THR A 90 -14.70 11.07 -14.77
N THR A 91 -15.72 10.25 -14.50
CA THR A 91 -16.81 10.63 -13.58
C THR A 91 -16.30 10.79 -12.15
N LYS A 92 -15.53 9.81 -11.67
CA LYS A 92 -14.98 9.85 -10.32
C LYS A 92 -13.97 10.99 -10.14
N ARG A 93 -13.17 11.25 -11.18
CA ARG A 93 -12.21 12.36 -11.16
C ARG A 93 -12.94 13.70 -11.07
N ALA A 94 -14.02 13.88 -11.83
CA ALA A 94 -14.82 15.09 -11.77
C ALA A 94 -15.45 15.29 -10.40
N GLN A 95 -15.92 14.23 -9.75
CA GLN A 95 -16.47 14.29 -8.40
C GLN A 95 -15.39 14.71 -7.39
N LEU A 96 -14.19 14.18 -7.52
CA LEU A 96 -13.06 14.55 -6.66
C LEU A 96 -12.70 16.03 -6.84
N GLU A 97 -12.66 16.52 -8.07
CA GLU A 97 -12.36 17.91 -8.36
C GLU A 97 -13.41 18.86 -7.76
N LYS A 98 -14.68 18.50 -7.83
CA LYS A 98 -15.76 19.24 -7.19
C LYS A 98 -15.58 19.33 -5.69
N PHE A 99 -15.24 18.22 -5.07
CA PHE A 99 -15.01 18.16 -3.63
C PHE A 99 -13.84 19.06 -3.22
N LEU A 100 -12.74 19.00 -3.94
CA LEU A 100 -11.56 19.82 -3.69
C LEU A 100 -11.86 21.31 -3.86
N LYS A 101 -12.63 21.66 -4.88
CA LYS A 101 -13.06 23.04 -5.12
C LYS A 101 -13.91 23.58 -3.96
N ALA A 102 -14.83 22.77 -3.45
CA ALA A 102 -15.67 23.15 -2.32
C ALA A 102 -14.85 23.44 -1.07
N ILE A 103 -13.76 22.71 -0.85
CA ILE A 103 -12.86 22.92 0.26
C ILE A 103 -12.05 24.22 0.08
N ASP A 104 -11.66 24.54 -1.14
CA ASP A 104 -10.82 25.71 -1.45
C ASP A 104 -11.59 27.03 -1.52
N GLU A 105 -12.92 26.98 -1.58
CA GLU A 105 -13.76 28.16 -1.74
C GLU A 105 -14.13 28.87 -0.43
N ASP A 106 -13.39 28.64 0.61
CA ASP A 106 -13.61 29.39 1.86
C ASP A 106 -13.03 30.80 1.79
#